data_22e7a7cf755d69d175a521d1968f00ec
#
_entry.id   22e7a7cf755d69d175a521d1968f00ec
#
_cell.length_a   1.000
_cell.length_b   1.000
_cell.length_c   1.000
_cell.angle_alpha   90.00
_cell.angle_beta   90.00
_cell.angle_gamma   90.00
#
_symmetry.space_group_name_H-M   'P 1'
#
loop_
_entity.id
_entity.type
_entity.pdbx_description
1 polymer ?
#
loop_
_entity_poly.entity_id
_entity_poly.type
_entity_poly.pdbx_seq_one_letter_code
_entity_poly.pdbx_strand_id
1 'polypeptide(L)'
;KLDNAKPCGGAIPLCMVEEFNLPDSIIDRKVRNMKMISPSNREVDIQLDPLGYDENAYIGMCRREVFDAFLRNRAADLGTTLINGLVQKIDTGTNRQGPYCIHYADYSSGGPTGDMKSLDVDLIIGADGANSRVAKAMDAGDYKVAIAFQERIKLPAEEMAYYEDLAEMYVGTDVSPDFYAWVFPKYDHVAVGTGTMQQNQSLIKGLQKGIRERARKRLFKGEVIKVEAHPIPEHPRPRRVVGRMALVGDAAGYVTKSSGEGIYFAAKSGRMCAEAIVEISKNGTQMPTEKEIKNTYLKRWDRKYGATYIVLDILQRIFYRTDAAREAFVEMCDDQDVQKLTFDSYLYKKVVMMNPWQQVKLTARTLGSLLRGQALAPSTYDSVPSAVGRSDGDFLADEAAQAIKAQTSGRAPKQGEAGIEEERSKVTAS
;
A
#
# COMPACT_ATOMS: atom_id res chain seq x y z
N LYS A 1 -10.66 16.93 6.71
CA LYS A 1 -9.50 16.01 6.74
C LYS A 1 -9.10 15.47 5.35
N LEU A 2 -9.39 16.23 4.32
CA LEU A 2 -9.03 15.87 2.95
C LEU A 2 -7.51 15.81 2.72
N ASP A 3 -6.72 16.50 3.53
CA ASP A 3 -5.25 16.58 3.42
C ASP A 3 -4.50 15.44 4.13
N ASN A 4 -5.22 14.48 4.69
CA ASN A 4 -4.60 13.35 5.38
C ASN A 4 -4.25 12.23 4.37
N ALA A 5 -3.05 12.31 3.80
CA ALA A 5 -2.56 11.31 2.85
C ALA A 5 -2.37 9.95 3.53
N LYS A 6 -2.72 8.88 2.82
CA LYS A 6 -2.52 7.51 3.26
C LYS A 6 -1.02 7.17 3.23
N PRO A 7 -0.44 6.60 4.31
CA PRO A 7 0.92 6.05 4.29
C PRO A 7 1.07 4.99 3.20
N CYS A 8 2.10 5.11 2.37
CA CYS A 8 2.30 4.20 1.24
C CYS A 8 3.69 4.34 0.62
N GLY A 9 4.28 3.24 0.19
CA GLY A 9 5.46 3.25 -0.67
C GLY A 9 5.27 3.99 -1.99
N GLY A 10 4.04 4.15 -2.49
CA GLY A 10 3.67 5.01 -3.59
C GLY A 10 4.13 4.57 -4.98
N ALA A 11 4.50 3.29 -5.14
CA ALA A 11 4.82 2.71 -6.43
C ALA A 11 3.54 2.43 -7.24
N ILE A 12 3.52 2.87 -8.49
CA ILE A 12 2.41 2.63 -9.43
C ILE A 12 2.93 2.02 -10.74
N PRO A 13 2.21 1.04 -11.32
CA PRO A 13 2.63 0.42 -12.57
C PRO A 13 2.39 1.35 -13.78
N LEU A 14 3.20 1.19 -14.83
CA LEU A 14 3.08 1.98 -16.06
C LEU A 14 1.66 1.93 -16.66
N CYS A 15 1.05 0.76 -16.73
CA CYS A 15 -0.31 0.62 -17.26
C CYS A 15 -1.35 1.45 -16.50
N MET A 16 -1.10 1.81 -15.24
CA MET A 16 -1.99 2.69 -14.49
C MET A 16 -1.90 4.13 -14.99
N VAL A 17 -0.70 4.59 -15.35
CA VAL A 17 -0.48 5.92 -15.88
C VAL A 17 -1.27 6.11 -17.17
N GLU A 18 -1.17 5.15 -18.08
CA GLU A 18 -1.88 5.16 -19.38
C GLU A 18 -3.40 4.98 -19.17
N GLU A 19 -3.79 3.93 -18.44
CA GLU A 19 -5.21 3.56 -18.28
C GLU A 19 -6.04 4.67 -17.61
N PHE A 20 -5.45 5.43 -16.69
CA PHE A 20 -6.14 6.46 -15.94
C PHE A 20 -5.76 7.89 -16.35
N ASN A 21 -5.03 8.07 -17.46
CA ASN A 21 -4.56 9.35 -17.97
C ASN A 21 -3.93 10.19 -16.85
N LEU A 22 -2.92 9.61 -16.17
CA LEU A 22 -2.23 10.28 -15.09
C LEU A 22 -1.14 11.20 -15.68
N PRO A 23 -1.07 12.49 -15.30
CA PRO A 23 -0.05 13.39 -15.82
C PRO A 23 1.30 13.12 -15.15
N ASP A 24 2.37 13.41 -15.88
CA ASP A 24 3.75 13.29 -15.35
C ASP A 24 3.98 14.13 -14.09
N SER A 25 3.23 15.21 -13.90
CA SER A 25 3.37 16.11 -12.74
C SER A 25 3.07 15.44 -11.37
N ILE A 26 2.42 14.28 -11.36
CA ILE A 26 2.19 13.51 -10.12
C ILE A 26 3.24 12.43 -9.88
N ILE A 27 4.16 12.21 -10.82
CA ILE A 27 5.23 11.23 -10.73
C ILE A 27 6.48 11.92 -10.19
N ASP A 28 6.88 11.58 -8.98
CA ASP A 28 8.09 12.14 -8.36
C ASP A 28 9.37 11.57 -8.96
N ARG A 29 9.37 10.25 -9.25
CA ARG A 29 10.50 9.51 -9.81
C ARG A 29 10.03 8.44 -10.80
N LYS A 30 10.80 8.24 -11.86
CA LYS A 30 10.62 7.16 -12.85
C LYS A 30 11.68 6.10 -12.61
N VAL A 31 11.33 5.10 -11.81
CA VAL A 31 12.26 4.02 -11.42
C VAL A 31 12.39 3.02 -12.57
N ARG A 32 13.61 2.81 -13.03
CA ARG A 32 13.98 1.86 -14.08
C ARG A 32 14.88 0.72 -13.55
N ASN A 33 15.41 0.92 -12.35
CA ASN A 33 16.30 -0.01 -11.68
C ASN A 33 15.69 -0.47 -10.37
N MET A 34 15.70 -1.76 -10.12
CA MET A 34 15.35 -2.34 -8.83
C MET A 34 16.48 -3.18 -8.29
N LYS A 35 16.69 -3.12 -6.99
CA LYS A 35 17.65 -3.97 -6.31
C LYS A 35 16.92 -4.87 -5.32
N MET A 36 17.14 -6.17 -5.45
CA MET A 36 16.68 -7.17 -4.50
C MET A 36 17.82 -7.56 -3.57
N ILE A 37 17.62 -7.48 -2.27
CA ILE A 37 18.67 -7.78 -1.27
C ILE A 37 18.22 -8.95 -0.40
N SER A 38 18.99 -10.04 -0.44
CA SER A 38 18.69 -11.30 0.25
C SER A 38 19.04 -11.25 1.75
N PRO A 39 18.64 -12.27 2.55
CA PRO A 39 19.04 -12.36 3.94
C PRO A 39 20.56 -12.34 4.17
N SER A 40 21.35 -12.90 3.24
CA SER A 40 22.82 -12.87 3.29
C SER A 40 23.44 -11.56 2.78
N ASN A 41 22.60 -10.54 2.46
CA ASN A 41 22.99 -9.30 1.78
C ASN A 41 23.55 -9.50 0.35
N ARG A 42 23.21 -10.61 -0.31
CA ARG A 42 23.41 -10.73 -1.75
C ARG A 42 22.51 -9.73 -2.45
N GLU A 43 23.09 -8.91 -3.31
CA GLU A 43 22.39 -7.94 -4.14
C GLU A 43 22.15 -8.50 -5.54
N VAL A 44 20.95 -8.35 -6.06
CA VAL A 44 20.58 -8.65 -7.44
C VAL A 44 20.00 -7.38 -8.04
N ASP A 45 20.68 -6.85 -9.04
CA ASP A 45 20.24 -5.70 -9.79
C ASP A 45 19.31 -6.15 -10.93
N ILE A 46 18.16 -5.53 -11.03
CA ILE A 46 17.14 -5.77 -12.04
C ILE A 46 16.91 -4.48 -12.78
N GLN A 47 17.29 -4.44 -14.05
CA GLN A 47 17.28 -3.24 -14.88
C GLN A 47 16.36 -3.42 -16.09
N LEU A 48 15.57 -2.42 -16.43
CA LEU A 48 14.64 -2.51 -17.55
C LEU A 48 15.36 -2.51 -18.91
N ASP A 49 16.45 -1.77 -19.06
CA ASP A 49 17.18 -1.66 -20.34
C ASP A 49 17.73 -3.00 -20.86
N PRO A 50 18.47 -3.79 -20.06
CA PRO A 50 18.96 -5.11 -20.50
C PRO A 50 17.84 -6.11 -20.79
N LEU A 51 16.66 -5.91 -20.24
CA LEU A 51 15.49 -6.75 -20.49
C LEU A 51 14.74 -6.37 -21.77
N GLY A 52 15.19 -5.33 -22.48
CA GLY A 52 14.63 -4.87 -23.76
C GLY A 52 13.33 -4.10 -23.62
N TYR A 53 13.12 -3.42 -22.48
CA TYR A 53 12.00 -2.49 -22.33
C TYR A 53 12.32 -1.14 -23.00
N ASP A 54 11.27 -0.52 -23.52
CA ASP A 54 11.32 0.83 -24.06
C ASP A 54 11.82 1.85 -23.02
N GLU A 55 12.47 2.92 -23.47
CA GLU A 55 12.99 3.99 -22.61
C GLU A 55 11.90 4.66 -21.76
N ASN A 56 10.65 4.60 -22.21
CA ASN A 56 9.48 5.13 -21.50
C ASN A 56 8.88 4.14 -20.51
N ALA A 57 9.40 2.91 -20.41
CA ALA A 57 8.95 1.96 -19.40
C ALA A 57 9.57 2.29 -18.02
N TYR A 58 8.73 2.42 -17.01
CA TYR A 58 9.15 2.73 -15.64
C TYR A 58 8.12 2.30 -14.60
N ILE A 59 8.55 2.23 -13.36
CA ILE A 59 7.66 2.20 -12.18
C ILE A 59 7.54 3.64 -11.69
N GLY A 60 6.33 4.20 -11.69
CA GLY A 60 6.10 5.55 -11.18
C GLY A 60 6.16 5.57 -9.64
N MET A 61 6.94 6.47 -9.07
CA MET A 61 6.94 6.74 -7.64
C MET A 61 6.24 8.06 -7.39
N CYS A 62 5.22 8.07 -6.52
CA CYS A 62 4.43 9.26 -6.26
C CYS A 62 4.22 9.49 -4.76
N ARG A 63 4.16 10.76 -4.37
CA ARG A 63 3.69 11.15 -3.03
C ARG A 63 2.17 11.09 -2.99
N ARG A 64 1.63 10.41 -2.00
CA ARG A 64 0.18 10.22 -1.87
C ARG A 64 -0.59 11.53 -1.68
N GLU A 65 -0.01 12.51 -1.02
CA GLU A 65 -0.60 13.84 -0.90
C GLU A 65 -0.85 14.51 -2.26
N VAL A 66 0.08 14.36 -3.20
CA VAL A 66 -0.04 14.90 -4.58
C VAL A 66 -1.01 14.05 -5.40
N PHE A 67 -0.81 12.74 -5.39
CA PHE A 67 -1.61 11.80 -6.16
C PHE A 67 -3.10 11.80 -5.73
N ASP A 68 -3.37 11.72 -4.43
CA ASP A 68 -4.74 11.68 -3.90
C ASP A 68 -5.45 13.02 -4.13
N ALA A 69 -4.73 14.15 -3.99
CA ALA A 69 -5.28 15.47 -4.28
C ALA A 69 -5.64 15.62 -5.76
N PHE A 70 -4.76 15.18 -6.67
CA PHE A 70 -5.03 15.20 -8.11
C PHE A 70 -6.31 14.43 -8.46
N LEU A 71 -6.45 13.19 -7.98
CA LEU A 71 -7.64 12.38 -8.28
C LEU A 71 -8.91 12.98 -7.70
N ARG A 72 -8.85 13.53 -6.49
CA ARG A 72 -9.97 14.19 -5.83
C ARG A 72 -10.41 15.44 -6.58
N ASN A 73 -9.46 16.29 -6.97
CA ASN A 73 -9.75 17.51 -7.72
C ASN A 73 -10.34 17.18 -9.09
N ARG A 74 -9.78 16.20 -9.81
CA ARG A 74 -10.32 15.73 -11.08
C ARG A 74 -11.77 15.22 -10.94
N ALA A 75 -12.11 14.54 -9.86
CA ALA A 75 -13.49 14.14 -9.61
C ALA A 75 -14.42 15.35 -9.39
N ALA A 76 -13.95 16.36 -8.65
CA ALA A 76 -14.70 17.59 -8.43
C ALA A 76 -14.90 18.38 -9.76
N ASP A 77 -13.86 18.50 -10.57
CA ASP A 77 -13.90 19.18 -11.88
C ASP A 77 -14.89 18.49 -12.84
N LEU A 78 -15.13 17.19 -12.65
CA LEU A 78 -16.14 16.41 -13.39
C LEU A 78 -17.54 16.46 -12.75
N GLY A 79 -17.77 17.32 -11.76
CA GLY A 79 -19.07 17.57 -11.17
C GLY A 79 -19.40 16.79 -9.90
N THR A 80 -18.43 16.06 -9.31
CA THR A 80 -18.62 15.37 -8.04
C THR A 80 -18.64 16.37 -6.88
N THR A 81 -19.66 16.34 -6.02
CA THR A 81 -19.69 17.13 -4.80
C THR A 81 -18.73 16.56 -3.77
N LEU A 82 -17.72 17.32 -3.38
CA LEU A 82 -16.78 16.97 -2.31
C LEU A 82 -17.31 17.49 -0.97
N ILE A 83 -17.37 16.60 0.01
CA ILE A 83 -17.69 16.92 1.40
C ILE A 83 -16.46 16.68 2.27
N ASN A 84 -15.93 17.74 2.91
CA ASN A 84 -14.86 17.61 3.89
C ASN A 84 -15.40 17.03 5.20
N GLY A 85 -15.82 15.75 5.15
CA GLY A 85 -16.53 15.09 6.22
C GLY A 85 -15.86 13.81 6.71
N LEU A 86 -16.20 13.44 7.94
CA LEU A 86 -15.88 12.13 8.51
C LEU A 86 -17.18 11.39 8.79
N VAL A 87 -17.47 10.34 8.03
CA VAL A 87 -18.62 9.47 8.26
C VAL A 87 -18.53 8.87 9.66
N GLN A 88 -19.56 9.03 10.45
CA GLN A 88 -19.67 8.51 11.83
C GLN A 88 -20.51 7.23 11.87
N LYS A 89 -21.67 7.26 11.21
CA LYS A 89 -22.64 6.17 11.19
C LYS A 89 -23.31 6.08 9.82
N ILE A 90 -23.74 4.89 9.45
CA ILE A 90 -24.55 4.62 8.27
C ILE A 90 -25.77 3.83 8.72
N ASP A 91 -26.95 4.39 8.53
CA ASP A 91 -28.22 3.71 8.78
C ASP A 91 -28.66 3.00 7.50
N THR A 92 -28.72 1.67 7.57
CA THR A 92 -28.99 0.81 6.41
C THR A 92 -30.42 0.32 6.31
N GLY A 93 -31.26 0.67 7.30
CA GLY A 93 -32.58 0.07 7.45
C GLY A 93 -32.54 -1.43 7.80
N THR A 94 -33.68 -2.02 8.08
CA THR A 94 -33.77 -3.42 8.53
C THR A 94 -33.42 -4.42 7.43
N ASN A 95 -33.76 -4.13 6.18
CA ASN A 95 -33.54 -5.02 5.04
C ASN A 95 -32.26 -4.71 4.23
N ARG A 96 -31.53 -3.67 4.57
CA ARG A 96 -30.32 -3.17 3.88
C ARG A 96 -30.50 -2.90 2.37
N GLN A 97 -31.72 -2.61 1.92
CA GLN A 97 -32.02 -2.34 0.51
C GLN A 97 -32.03 -0.84 0.17
N GLY A 98 -31.81 0.02 1.18
CA GLY A 98 -31.88 1.47 1.05
C GLY A 98 -33.30 2.04 0.93
N PRO A 99 -33.48 3.36 0.88
CA PRO A 99 -32.40 4.36 0.92
C PRO A 99 -31.59 4.29 2.22
N TYR A 100 -30.41 4.87 2.20
CA TYR A 100 -29.46 4.87 3.33
C TYR A 100 -29.29 6.28 3.86
N CYS A 101 -29.12 6.43 5.18
CA CYS A 101 -28.78 7.72 5.77
C CYS A 101 -27.34 7.69 6.29
N ILE A 102 -26.49 8.59 5.78
CA ILE A 102 -25.11 8.76 6.17
C ILE A 102 -25.00 9.91 7.15
N HIS A 103 -24.58 9.63 8.39
CA HIS A 103 -24.28 10.65 9.40
C HIS A 103 -22.77 10.94 9.40
N TYR A 104 -22.41 12.20 9.30
CA TYR A 104 -21.02 12.63 9.21
C TYR A 104 -20.75 13.93 9.95
N ALA A 105 -19.54 14.09 10.43
CA ALA A 105 -19.04 15.37 10.94
C ALA A 105 -18.44 16.15 9.77
N ASP A 106 -19.02 17.29 9.44
CA ASP A 106 -18.58 18.21 8.39
C ASP A 106 -17.55 19.20 8.95
N TYR A 107 -16.39 19.25 8.36
CA TYR A 107 -15.29 20.15 8.75
C TYR A 107 -15.17 21.39 7.86
N SER A 108 -16.12 21.66 7.01
CA SER A 108 -16.09 22.82 6.09
C SER A 108 -16.09 24.16 6.83
N SER A 109 -16.64 24.21 8.04
CA SER A 109 -16.63 25.39 8.91
C SER A 109 -15.30 25.65 9.62
N GLY A 110 -14.30 24.74 9.50
CA GLY A 110 -12.98 24.87 10.11
C GLY A 110 -12.89 24.54 11.60
N GLY A 111 -13.98 24.10 12.24
CA GLY A 111 -14.01 23.73 13.65
C GLY A 111 -13.31 22.38 13.92
N PRO A 112 -12.76 22.16 15.14
CA PRO A 112 -12.01 20.95 15.48
C PRO A 112 -12.91 19.70 15.58
N THR A 113 -14.17 19.84 15.91
CA THR A 113 -15.15 18.75 16.11
C THR A 113 -15.98 18.44 14.87
N GLY A 114 -16.10 19.41 13.95
CA GLY A 114 -17.02 19.38 12.83
C GLY A 114 -18.49 19.49 13.23
N ASP A 115 -19.35 19.87 12.27
CA ASP A 115 -20.79 19.97 12.46
C ASP A 115 -21.45 18.65 12.06
N MET A 116 -22.30 18.11 12.93
CA MET A 116 -23.03 16.87 12.62
C MET A 116 -24.09 17.12 11.55
N LYS A 117 -23.99 16.40 10.45
CA LYS A 117 -24.92 16.44 9.32
C LYS A 117 -25.34 15.04 8.91
N SER A 118 -26.41 14.95 8.14
CA SER A 118 -26.84 13.70 7.51
C SER A 118 -27.14 13.91 6.03
N LEU A 119 -27.03 12.82 5.27
CA LEU A 119 -27.30 12.78 3.84
C LEU A 119 -27.98 11.46 3.49
N ASP A 120 -29.15 11.54 2.86
CA ASP A 120 -29.84 10.37 2.33
C ASP A 120 -29.30 10.04 0.94
N VAL A 121 -29.04 8.76 0.69
CA VAL A 121 -28.48 8.27 -0.56
C VAL A 121 -29.13 6.94 -0.95
N ASP A 122 -29.22 6.69 -2.26
CA ASP A 122 -29.80 5.48 -2.81
C ASP A 122 -28.81 4.32 -2.90
N LEU A 123 -27.50 4.62 -3.02
CA LEU A 123 -26.43 3.66 -3.20
C LEU A 123 -25.15 4.14 -2.51
N ILE A 124 -24.35 3.23 -1.98
CA ILE A 124 -23.07 3.55 -1.34
C ILE A 124 -21.96 2.71 -1.97
N ILE A 125 -20.88 3.36 -2.40
CA ILE A 125 -19.63 2.71 -2.75
C ILE A 125 -18.61 3.00 -1.64
N GLY A 126 -18.27 1.95 -0.87
CA GLY A 126 -17.27 2.03 0.19
C GLY A 126 -15.86 1.96 -0.38
N ALA A 127 -15.21 3.13 -0.44
CA ALA A 127 -13.80 3.31 -0.84
C ALA A 127 -12.96 3.87 0.34
N ASP A 128 -13.40 3.59 1.57
CA ASP A 128 -12.96 4.19 2.82
C ASP A 128 -11.85 3.38 3.53
N GLY A 129 -11.11 2.56 2.75
CA GLY A 129 -9.87 1.92 3.17
C GLY A 129 -10.07 0.70 4.08
N ALA A 130 -8.96 0.22 4.65
CA ALA A 130 -8.93 -1.02 5.42
C ALA A 130 -9.88 -1.03 6.63
N ASN A 131 -10.07 0.11 7.28
CA ASN A 131 -10.96 0.28 8.44
C ASN A 131 -12.39 0.71 8.05
N SER A 132 -12.85 0.31 6.87
CA SER A 132 -14.10 0.72 6.25
C SER A 132 -15.30 0.71 7.19
N ARG A 133 -15.97 1.85 7.29
CA ARG A 133 -17.27 2.00 7.98
C ARG A 133 -18.39 1.42 7.15
N VAL A 134 -18.30 1.52 5.82
CA VAL A 134 -19.25 0.89 4.91
C VAL A 134 -19.22 -0.62 5.06
N ALA A 135 -18.02 -1.23 5.12
CA ALA A 135 -17.87 -2.66 5.35
C ALA A 135 -18.52 -3.11 6.69
N LYS A 136 -18.36 -2.31 7.75
CA LYS A 136 -19.00 -2.58 9.05
C LYS A 136 -20.52 -2.45 8.96
N ALA A 137 -21.05 -1.39 8.33
CA ALA A 137 -22.49 -1.16 8.19
C ALA A 137 -23.20 -2.26 7.39
N MET A 138 -22.54 -2.79 6.36
CA MET A 138 -23.09 -3.87 5.54
C MET A 138 -22.80 -5.28 6.08
N ASP A 139 -22.08 -5.39 7.21
CA ASP A 139 -21.64 -6.67 7.78
C ASP A 139 -20.84 -7.50 6.75
N ALA A 140 -19.82 -6.88 6.16
CA ALA A 140 -19.03 -7.46 5.07
C ALA A 140 -18.16 -8.66 5.48
N GLY A 141 -18.09 -8.97 6.78
CA GLY A 141 -17.17 -9.93 7.37
C GLY A 141 -15.77 -9.33 7.56
N ASP A 142 -14.95 -10.05 8.32
CA ASP A 142 -13.59 -9.63 8.63
C ASP A 142 -12.57 -10.17 7.64
N TYR A 143 -11.39 -9.57 7.64
CA TYR A 143 -10.19 -10.07 6.98
C TYR A 143 -8.96 -9.83 7.87
N LYS A 144 -7.92 -10.60 7.64
CA LYS A 144 -6.62 -10.38 8.27
C LYS A 144 -5.94 -9.17 7.62
N VAL A 145 -5.16 -8.47 8.44
CA VAL A 145 -4.36 -7.33 7.96
C VAL A 145 -2.90 -7.51 8.37
N ALA A 146 -2.00 -7.18 7.46
CA ALA A 146 -0.61 -6.88 7.78
C ALA A 146 -0.52 -5.40 8.18
N ILE A 147 0.50 -5.04 8.94
CA ILE A 147 0.83 -3.65 9.25
C ILE A 147 2.04 -3.25 8.41
N ALA A 148 1.87 -2.25 7.57
CA ALA A 148 2.97 -1.52 6.96
C ALA A 148 3.39 -0.39 7.91
N PHE A 149 4.68 -0.31 8.18
CA PHE A 149 5.30 0.76 8.95
C PHE A 149 6.41 1.38 8.09
N GLN A 150 6.46 2.70 8.02
CA GLN A 150 7.50 3.40 7.27
C GLN A 150 7.91 4.71 7.91
N GLU A 151 9.15 5.09 7.63
CA GLU A 151 9.71 6.41 7.88
C GLU A 151 9.93 7.11 6.54
N ARG A 152 9.59 8.39 6.47
CA ARG A 152 10.06 9.27 5.40
C ARG A 152 11.38 9.85 5.85
N ILE A 153 12.44 9.60 5.10
CA ILE A 153 13.79 10.04 5.43
C ILE A 153 14.26 10.99 4.34
N LYS A 154 14.45 12.26 4.71
CA LYS A 154 15.02 13.26 3.83
C LYS A 154 16.51 13.03 3.72
N LEU A 155 17.02 12.92 2.51
CA LEU A 155 18.43 12.66 2.23
C LEU A 155 19.10 13.92 1.63
N PRO A 156 20.42 14.10 1.85
CA PRO A 156 21.21 15.04 1.07
C PRO A 156 21.14 14.75 -0.43
N ALA A 157 21.32 15.78 -1.26
CA ALA A 157 21.21 15.66 -2.71
C ALA A 157 22.13 14.59 -3.31
N GLU A 158 23.34 14.44 -2.78
CA GLU A 158 24.32 13.43 -3.21
C GLU A 158 23.83 11.99 -2.97
N GLU A 159 23.14 11.75 -1.84
CA GLU A 159 22.54 10.44 -1.54
C GLU A 159 21.22 10.22 -2.30
N MET A 160 20.46 11.28 -2.55
CA MET A 160 19.28 11.19 -3.40
C MET A 160 19.61 10.89 -4.86
N ALA A 161 20.80 11.29 -5.37
CA ALA A 161 21.26 10.95 -6.69
C ALA A 161 21.42 9.43 -6.90
N TYR A 162 21.80 8.67 -5.85
CA TYR A 162 21.82 7.21 -5.88
C TYR A 162 20.43 6.61 -6.12
N TYR A 163 19.39 7.26 -5.60
CA TYR A 163 18.01 6.84 -5.72
C TYR A 163 17.24 7.54 -6.86
N GLU A 164 17.94 8.15 -7.83
CA GLU A 164 17.31 8.90 -8.94
C GLU A 164 16.27 8.05 -9.68
N ASP A 165 16.65 6.82 -10.04
CA ASP A 165 15.84 5.85 -10.75
C ASP A 165 15.87 4.44 -10.14
N LEU A 166 16.33 4.32 -8.89
CA LEU A 166 16.53 3.06 -8.17
C LEU A 166 15.56 2.89 -7.00
N ALA A 167 14.92 1.72 -6.90
CA ALA A 167 14.19 1.26 -5.74
C ALA A 167 14.82 0.00 -5.17
N GLU A 168 14.85 -0.13 -3.84
CA GLU A 168 15.43 -1.28 -3.16
C GLU A 168 14.35 -2.07 -2.41
N MET A 169 14.42 -3.40 -2.50
CA MET A 169 13.60 -4.35 -1.73
C MET A 169 14.51 -5.30 -0.95
N TYR A 170 14.22 -5.42 0.33
CA TYR A 170 14.98 -6.25 1.26
C TYR A 170 14.10 -7.38 1.77
N VAL A 171 14.61 -8.60 1.75
CA VAL A 171 13.97 -9.76 2.38
C VAL A 171 14.89 -10.34 3.45
N GLY A 172 14.28 -10.87 4.51
CA GLY A 172 15.00 -11.44 5.67
C GLY A 172 14.19 -11.32 6.93
N THR A 173 14.36 -12.24 7.86
CA THR A 173 13.64 -12.25 9.14
C THR A 173 13.92 -11.00 9.99
N ASP A 174 15.09 -10.39 9.81
CA ASP A 174 15.53 -9.16 10.46
C ASP A 174 14.81 -7.90 9.97
N VAL A 175 14.25 -7.92 8.76
CA VAL A 175 13.52 -6.81 8.16
C VAL A 175 12.03 -7.08 7.98
N SER A 176 11.64 -8.34 7.77
CA SER A 176 10.25 -8.82 7.78
C SER A 176 10.19 -10.35 7.87
N PRO A 177 9.45 -10.93 8.82
CA PRO A 177 9.32 -12.38 8.94
C PRO A 177 8.38 -13.00 7.89
N ASP A 178 7.52 -12.22 7.25
CA ASP A 178 6.41 -12.72 6.42
C ASP A 178 6.05 -11.83 5.23
N PHE A 179 6.85 -10.76 5.01
CA PHE A 179 6.70 -9.81 3.92
C PHE A 179 8.09 -9.34 3.44
N TYR A 180 8.27 -8.08 3.08
CA TYR A 180 9.55 -7.46 2.71
C TYR A 180 9.67 -6.06 3.33
N ALA A 181 10.89 -5.52 3.28
CA ALA A 181 11.15 -4.12 3.57
C ALA A 181 11.59 -3.39 2.29
N TRP A 182 11.49 -2.07 2.28
CA TRP A 182 11.74 -1.25 1.10
C TRP A 182 12.45 0.05 1.40
N VAL A 183 13.19 0.54 0.40
CA VAL A 183 13.64 1.93 0.28
C VAL A 183 13.18 2.43 -1.08
N PHE A 184 12.12 3.26 -1.08
CA PHE A 184 11.48 3.76 -2.29
C PHE A 184 11.65 5.26 -2.42
N PRO A 185 12.24 5.76 -3.52
CA PRO A 185 12.49 7.18 -3.72
C PRO A 185 11.19 7.97 -3.93
N LYS A 186 11.23 9.19 -3.45
CA LYS A 186 10.23 10.23 -3.68
C LYS A 186 10.94 11.49 -4.19
N TYR A 187 10.28 12.62 -4.12
CA TYR A 187 10.78 13.90 -4.60
C TYR A 187 12.16 14.25 -3.98
N ASP A 188 12.22 14.43 -2.66
CA ASP A 188 13.41 14.86 -1.90
C ASP A 188 13.74 13.94 -0.72
N HIS A 189 13.07 12.81 -0.63
CA HIS A 189 13.21 11.84 0.45
C HIS A 189 12.99 10.42 -0.05
N VAL A 190 13.31 9.46 0.78
CA VAL A 190 12.98 8.06 0.57
C VAL A 190 11.92 7.60 1.59
N ALA A 191 11.02 6.73 1.17
CA ALA A 191 10.14 5.99 2.05
C ALA A 191 10.83 4.69 2.44
N VAL A 192 11.23 4.55 3.69
CA VAL A 192 11.92 3.37 4.25
C VAL A 192 10.96 2.64 5.15
N GLY A 193 10.61 1.42 4.81
CA GLY A 193 9.58 0.73 5.58
C GLY A 193 9.65 -0.78 5.54
N THR A 194 8.79 -1.39 6.33
CA THR A 194 8.59 -2.83 6.45
C THR A 194 7.12 -3.15 6.57
N GLY A 195 6.75 -4.40 6.26
CA GLY A 195 5.40 -4.93 6.47
C GLY A 195 5.45 -6.24 7.24
N THR A 196 4.45 -6.51 8.07
CA THR A 196 4.30 -7.81 8.75
C THR A 196 2.87 -8.06 9.17
N MET A 197 2.47 -9.34 9.17
CA MET A 197 1.20 -9.80 9.78
C MET A 197 1.24 -9.82 11.30
N GLN A 198 2.42 -9.80 11.89
CA GLN A 198 2.60 -9.84 13.34
C GLN A 198 2.36 -8.45 13.94
N GLN A 199 1.23 -8.28 14.62
CA GLN A 199 0.80 -7.00 15.18
C GLN A 199 1.46 -6.72 16.56
N ASN A 200 2.77 -6.94 16.66
CA ASN A 200 3.55 -6.68 17.86
C ASN A 200 4.40 -5.43 17.64
N GLN A 201 4.16 -4.38 18.44
CA GLN A 201 4.87 -3.10 18.30
C GLN A 201 6.39 -3.21 18.48
N SER A 202 6.85 -4.00 19.45
CA SER A 202 8.29 -4.20 19.69
C SER A 202 8.95 -4.88 18.49
N LEU A 203 8.26 -5.85 17.88
CA LEU A 203 8.73 -6.51 16.67
C LEU A 203 8.79 -5.51 15.51
N ILE A 204 7.75 -4.73 15.26
CA ILE A 204 7.71 -3.75 14.16
C ILE A 204 8.84 -2.73 14.28
N LYS A 205 9.10 -2.23 15.51
CA LYS A 205 10.24 -1.34 15.78
C LYS A 205 11.58 -2.04 15.49
N GLY A 206 11.72 -3.31 15.86
CA GLY A 206 12.90 -4.13 15.56
C GLY A 206 13.13 -4.28 14.05
N LEU A 207 12.08 -4.59 13.29
CA LEU A 207 12.14 -4.72 11.84
C LEU A 207 12.50 -3.40 11.14
N GLN A 208 11.94 -2.27 11.61
CA GLN A 208 12.29 -0.95 11.09
C GLN A 208 13.75 -0.60 11.39
N LYS A 209 14.25 -0.95 12.57
CA LYS A 209 15.68 -0.84 12.88
C LYS A 209 16.53 -1.72 11.96
N GLY A 210 16.08 -2.94 11.68
CA GLY A 210 16.75 -3.88 10.77
C GLY A 210 16.93 -3.31 9.37
N ILE A 211 15.88 -2.77 8.75
CA ILE A 211 15.99 -2.16 7.42
C ILE A 211 16.89 -0.92 7.44
N ARG A 212 16.81 -0.07 8.46
CA ARG A 212 17.70 1.09 8.60
C ARG A 212 19.16 0.68 8.72
N GLU A 213 19.45 -0.40 9.45
CA GLU A 213 20.82 -0.90 9.60
C GLU A 213 21.33 -1.50 8.29
N ARG A 214 20.54 -2.31 7.58
CA ARG A 214 20.95 -2.88 6.30
C ARG A 214 21.15 -1.82 5.22
N ALA A 215 20.33 -0.79 5.17
CA ALA A 215 20.46 0.34 4.26
C ALA A 215 21.34 1.49 4.80
N ARG A 216 21.99 1.31 5.96
CA ARG A 216 22.71 2.37 6.69
C ARG A 216 23.71 3.14 5.83
N LYS A 217 24.44 2.48 4.95
CA LYS A 217 25.42 3.12 4.08
C LYS A 217 24.86 4.32 3.32
N ARG A 218 23.57 4.29 2.98
CA ARG A 218 22.88 5.35 2.23
C ARG A 218 22.01 6.24 3.12
N LEU A 219 21.53 5.71 4.24
CA LEU A 219 20.56 6.40 5.09
C LEU A 219 21.17 7.16 6.26
N PHE A 220 22.48 6.98 6.58
CA PHE A 220 23.08 7.49 7.83
C PHE A 220 23.13 9.02 7.93
N LYS A 221 23.09 9.74 6.80
CA LYS A 221 23.03 11.21 6.74
C LYS A 221 21.59 11.74 6.66
N GLY A 222 20.60 10.85 6.66
CA GLY A 222 19.21 11.21 6.47
C GLY A 222 18.53 11.66 7.75
N GLU A 223 17.56 12.56 7.61
CA GLU A 223 16.69 13.05 8.65
C GLU A 223 15.30 12.42 8.53
N VAL A 224 14.78 11.83 9.63
CA VAL A 224 13.42 11.31 9.66
C VAL A 224 12.45 12.49 9.77
N ILE A 225 11.69 12.74 8.70
CA ILE A 225 10.72 13.85 8.64
C ILE A 225 9.29 13.41 8.95
N LYS A 226 8.99 12.11 8.88
CA LYS A 226 7.66 11.57 9.20
C LYS A 226 7.71 10.08 9.48
N VAL A 227 6.91 9.63 10.45
CA VAL A 227 6.68 8.22 10.76
C VAL A 227 5.23 7.88 10.48
N GLU A 228 4.98 6.75 9.81
CA GLU A 228 3.66 6.39 9.34
C GLU A 228 3.43 4.89 9.48
N ALA A 229 2.17 4.51 9.78
CA ALA A 229 1.74 3.12 9.77
C ALA A 229 0.35 2.97 9.15
N HIS A 230 0.11 1.84 8.47
CA HIS A 230 -1.17 1.57 7.85
C HIS A 230 -1.47 0.06 7.78
N PRO A 231 -2.72 -0.36 8.08
CA PRO A 231 -3.13 -1.73 7.86
C PRO A 231 -3.28 -2.03 6.36
N ILE A 232 -2.75 -3.17 5.94
CA ILE A 232 -2.85 -3.70 4.57
C ILE A 232 -3.72 -4.95 4.62
N PRO A 233 -4.87 -5.01 3.91
CA PRO A 233 -5.67 -6.22 3.80
C PRO A 233 -4.90 -7.35 3.14
N GLU A 234 -5.08 -8.57 3.63
CA GLU A 234 -4.40 -9.74 3.09
C GLU A 234 -5.22 -10.54 2.07
N HIS A 235 -6.52 -10.35 2.07
CA HIS A 235 -7.42 -11.04 1.14
C HIS A 235 -8.75 -10.28 1.00
N PRO A 236 -9.51 -10.52 -0.07
CA PRO A 236 -10.83 -9.94 -0.26
C PRO A 236 -11.80 -10.33 0.86
N ARG A 237 -12.68 -9.39 1.24
CA ARG A 237 -13.75 -9.67 2.20
C ARG A 237 -14.74 -10.70 1.67
N PRO A 238 -15.38 -11.49 2.55
CA PRO A 238 -16.39 -12.47 2.17
C PRO A 238 -17.59 -11.85 1.45
N ARG A 239 -18.08 -10.72 1.96
CA ARG A 239 -19.22 -9.99 1.38
C ARG A 239 -18.76 -8.61 0.93
N ARG A 240 -18.75 -8.38 -0.38
CA ARG A 240 -18.30 -7.13 -1.00
C ARG A 240 -19.43 -6.33 -1.63
N VAL A 241 -20.63 -6.92 -1.68
CA VAL A 241 -21.88 -6.28 -2.08
C VAL A 241 -23.01 -6.80 -1.19
N VAL A 242 -23.76 -5.90 -0.56
CA VAL A 242 -24.96 -6.21 0.23
C VAL A 242 -25.99 -5.07 -0.01
N GLY A 243 -27.18 -5.43 -0.46
CA GLY A 243 -28.15 -4.43 -0.89
C GLY A 243 -27.60 -3.59 -2.05
N ARG A 244 -27.69 -2.28 -1.93
CA ARG A 244 -27.08 -1.31 -2.87
C ARG A 244 -25.79 -0.69 -2.31
N MET A 245 -25.09 -1.43 -1.46
CA MET A 245 -23.74 -1.08 -0.97
C MET A 245 -22.70 -1.97 -1.62
N ALA A 246 -21.66 -1.40 -2.20
CA ALA A 246 -20.53 -2.10 -2.80
C ALA A 246 -19.20 -1.61 -2.23
N LEU A 247 -18.21 -2.51 -2.07
CA LEU A 247 -16.87 -2.18 -1.60
C LEU A 247 -15.89 -2.22 -2.77
N VAL A 248 -14.89 -1.31 -2.72
CA VAL A 248 -13.78 -1.22 -3.67
C VAL A 248 -12.46 -0.99 -2.93
N GLY A 249 -11.34 -1.22 -3.59
CA GLY A 249 -10.00 -1.02 -3.03
C GLY A 249 -9.77 -1.78 -1.73
N ASP A 250 -9.06 -1.17 -0.78
CA ASP A 250 -8.76 -1.80 0.51
C ASP A 250 -10.02 -2.09 1.34
N ALA A 251 -11.10 -1.33 1.18
CA ALA A 251 -12.36 -1.62 1.85
C ALA A 251 -12.92 -2.98 1.44
N ALA A 252 -12.71 -3.39 0.20
CA ALA A 252 -13.02 -4.73 -0.32
C ALA A 252 -11.94 -5.78 -0.04
N GLY A 253 -10.73 -5.34 0.37
CA GLY A 253 -9.57 -6.20 0.53
C GLY A 253 -8.80 -6.46 -0.76
N TYR A 254 -8.85 -5.55 -1.73
CA TYR A 254 -8.21 -5.70 -3.04
C TYR A 254 -6.76 -5.23 -3.03
N VAL A 255 -5.94 -5.89 -2.25
CA VAL A 255 -4.48 -5.71 -2.17
C VAL A 255 -3.82 -7.06 -2.45
N THR A 256 -2.74 -7.08 -3.21
CA THR A 256 -1.97 -8.30 -3.45
C THR A 256 -1.12 -8.63 -2.24
N LYS A 257 -1.25 -9.83 -1.72
CA LYS A 257 -0.62 -10.24 -0.47
C LYS A 257 0.92 -10.24 -0.54
N SER A 258 1.49 -10.71 -1.65
CA SER A 258 2.95 -10.83 -1.81
C SER A 258 3.68 -9.51 -1.99
N SER A 259 3.03 -8.50 -2.60
CA SER A 259 3.66 -7.22 -2.93
C SER A 259 3.03 -6.02 -2.21
N GLY A 260 1.93 -6.19 -1.48
CA GLY A 260 1.22 -5.09 -0.84
C GLY A 260 0.64 -4.07 -1.81
N GLU A 261 0.56 -4.42 -3.11
CA GLU A 261 0.07 -3.51 -4.14
C GLU A 261 -1.44 -3.33 -4.04
N GLY A 262 -1.88 -2.10 -3.76
CA GLY A 262 -3.28 -1.73 -3.62
C GLY A 262 -3.72 -0.57 -4.50
N ILE A 263 -2.82 0.33 -4.90
CA ILE A 263 -3.17 1.58 -5.61
C ILE A 263 -3.87 1.27 -6.95
N TYR A 264 -3.25 0.44 -7.79
CA TYR A 264 -3.83 0.04 -9.07
C TYR A 264 -5.19 -0.66 -8.89
N PHE A 265 -5.25 -1.63 -7.98
CA PHE A 265 -6.48 -2.40 -7.74
C PHE A 265 -7.59 -1.55 -7.13
N ALA A 266 -7.26 -0.53 -6.32
CA ALA A 266 -8.24 0.43 -5.82
C ALA A 266 -8.85 1.25 -6.96
N ALA A 267 -8.03 1.85 -7.83
CA ALA A 267 -8.49 2.59 -9.00
C ALA A 267 -9.30 1.70 -9.96
N LYS A 268 -8.79 0.49 -10.24
CA LYS A 268 -9.44 -0.46 -11.16
C LYS A 268 -10.78 -0.95 -10.65
N SER A 269 -10.87 -1.33 -9.37
CA SER A 269 -12.12 -1.77 -8.78
C SER A 269 -13.15 -0.63 -8.67
N GLY A 270 -12.68 0.58 -8.38
CA GLY A 270 -13.53 1.77 -8.39
C GLY A 270 -14.15 2.01 -9.76
N ARG A 271 -13.33 2.00 -10.84
CA ARG A 271 -13.81 2.13 -12.23
C ARG A 271 -14.79 1.01 -12.59
N MET A 272 -14.41 -0.25 -12.36
CA MET A 272 -15.28 -1.40 -12.70
C MET A 272 -16.61 -1.38 -11.95
N CYS A 273 -16.61 -0.92 -10.69
CA CYS A 273 -17.82 -0.76 -9.91
C CYS A 273 -18.71 0.35 -10.48
N ALA A 274 -18.13 1.52 -10.79
CA ALA A 274 -18.86 2.65 -11.37
C ALA A 274 -19.45 2.29 -12.74
N GLU A 275 -18.67 1.71 -13.63
CA GLU A 275 -19.13 1.25 -14.96
C GLU A 275 -20.30 0.24 -14.83
N ALA A 276 -20.19 -0.71 -13.89
CA ALA A 276 -21.26 -1.67 -13.65
C ALA A 276 -22.53 -0.99 -13.13
N ILE A 277 -22.42 -0.03 -12.20
CA ILE A 277 -23.59 0.72 -11.69
C ILE A 277 -24.26 1.51 -12.81
N VAL A 278 -23.48 2.23 -13.64
CA VAL A 278 -24.01 2.99 -14.78
C VAL A 278 -24.75 2.09 -15.77
N GLU A 279 -24.15 0.95 -16.11
CA GLU A 279 -24.75 -0.06 -17.02
C GLU A 279 -26.08 -0.58 -16.45
N ILE A 280 -26.10 -1.01 -15.18
CA ILE A 280 -27.27 -1.62 -14.55
C ILE A 280 -28.37 -0.57 -14.36
N SER A 281 -28.00 0.64 -13.94
CA SER A 281 -28.99 1.72 -13.69
C SER A 281 -29.53 2.36 -14.97
N LYS A 282 -29.07 1.92 -16.15
CA LYS A 282 -29.42 2.52 -17.43
C LYS A 282 -29.30 4.05 -17.39
N ASN A 283 -28.13 4.52 -16.99
CA ASN A 283 -27.86 5.95 -16.81
C ASN A 283 -28.80 6.62 -15.79
N GLY A 284 -29.14 5.94 -14.71
CA GLY A 284 -29.92 6.48 -13.59
C GLY A 284 -31.45 6.35 -13.73
N THR A 285 -31.93 5.65 -14.77
CA THR A 285 -33.38 5.46 -14.95
C THR A 285 -33.99 4.32 -14.12
N GLN A 286 -33.14 3.45 -13.56
CA GLN A 286 -33.59 2.37 -12.67
C GLN A 286 -32.60 2.18 -11.50
N MET A 287 -33.13 1.73 -10.35
CA MET A 287 -32.30 1.39 -9.18
C MET A 287 -31.68 0.01 -9.34
N PRO A 288 -30.34 -0.13 -9.18
CA PRO A 288 -29.67 -1.42 -9.20
C PRO A 288 -30.13 -2.31 -8.03
N THR A 289 -30.27 -3.60 -8.29
CA THR A 289 -30.46 -4.60 -7.24
C THR A 289 -29.14 -5.22 -6.81
N GLU A 290 -29.10 -5.78 -5.60
CA GLU A 290 -27.94 -6.53 -5.11
C GLU A 290 -27.46 -7.61 -6.08
N LYS A 291 -28.43 -8.38 -6.64
CA LYS A 291 -28.16 -9.47 -7.58
C LYS A 291 -27.50 -8.96 -8.86
N GLU A 292 -27.95 -7.84 -9.39
CA GLU A 292 -27.37 -7.22 -10.59
C GLU A 292 -25.96 -6.71 -10.31
N ILE A 293 -25.73 -6.01 -9.18
CA ILE A 293 -24.40 -5.54 -8.81
C ILE A 293 -23.43 -6.72 -8.63
N LYS A 294 -23.83 -7.79 -7.94
CA LYS A 294 -23.03 -9.01 -7.81
C LYS A 294 -22.71 -9.65 -9.16
N ASN A 295 -23.69 -9.77 -10.04
CA ASN A 295 -23.50 -10.42 -11.33
C ASN A 295 -22.62 -9.59 -12.28
N THR A 296 -22.71 -8.28 -12.24
CA THR A 296 -21.98 -7.38 -13.15
C THR A 296 -20.63 -7.00 -12.56
N TYR A 297 -20.57 -6.40 -11.36
CA TYR A 297 -19.33 -5.96 -10.76
C TYR A 297 -18.48 -7.11 -10.23
N LEU A 298 -18.98 -7.89 -9.23
CA LEU A 298 -18.17 -8.90 -8.56
C LEU A 298 -17.74 -10.03 -9.50
N LYS A 299 -18.63 -10.55 -10.33
CA LYS A 299 -18.27 -11.62 -11.26
C LYS A 299 -17.23 -11.16 -12.28
N ARG A 300 -17.30 -9.90 -12.77
CA ARG A 300 -16.27 -9.34 -13.65
C ARG A 300 -14.92 -9.22 -12.94
N TRP A 301 -14.94 -8.75 -11.70
CA TRP A 301 -13.74 -8.64 -10.86
C TRP A 301 -13.12 -10.01 -10.61
N ASP A 302 -13.89 -10.94 -10.06
CA ASP A 302 -13.39 -12.26 -9.67
C ASP A 302 -12.90 -13.06 -10.88
N ARG A 303 -13.56 -12.97 -12.04
CA ARG A 303 -13.08 -13.57 -13.29
C ARG A 303 -11.74 -12.99 -13.74
N LYS A 304 -11.55 -11.69 -13.59
CA LYS A 304 -10.35 -11.01 -14.07
C LYS A 304 -9.16 -11.18 -13.13
N TYR A 305 -9.37 -11.08 -11.82
CA TYR A 305 -8.30 -10.98 -10.83
C TYR A 305 -8.29 -12.10 -9.78
N GLY A 306 -9.34 -12.91 -9.68
CA GLY A 306 -9.43 -13.96 -8.64
C GLY A 306 -8.25 -14.93 -8.67
N ALA A 307 -7.86 -15.41 -9.85
CA ALA A 307 -6.71 -16.29 -10.00
C ALA A 307 -5.38 -15.60 -9.59
N THR A 308 -5.22 -14.32 -9.88
CA THR A 308 -4.03 -13.54 -9.49
C THR A 308 -3.81 -13.54 -7.98
N TYR A 309 -4.88 -13.32 -7.20
CA TYR A 309 -4.78 -13.34 -5.74
C TYR A 309 -4.38 -14.71 -5.20
N ILE A 310 -4.93 -15.79 -5.78
CA ILE A 310 -4.59 -17.17 -5.38
C ILE A 310 -3.12 -17.48 -5.67
N VAL A 311 -2.66 -17.16 -6.89
CA VAL A 311 -1.26 -17.41 -7.29
C VAL A 311 -0.29 -16.63 -6.40
N LEU A 312 -0.55 -15.35 -6.16
CA LEU A 312 0.31 -14.52 -5.33
C LEU A 312 0.31 -14.95 -3.85
N ASP A 313 -0.82 -15.46 -3.33
CA ASP A 313 -0.87 -16.06 -1.99
C ASP A 313 0.01 -17.32 -1.88
N ILE A 314 -0.03 -18.19 -2.90
CA ILE A 314 0.83 -19.37 -2.97
C ILE A 314 2.31 -18.99 -3.03
N LEU A 315 2.68 -18.04 -3.89
CA LEU A 315 4.08 -17.57 -4.02
C LEU A 315 4.59 -16.98 -2.70
N GLN A 316 3.78 -16.18 -2.01
CA GLN A 316 4.17 -15.66 -0.71
C GLN A 316 4.43 -16.78 0.31
N ARG A 317 3.57 -17.77 0.38
CA ARG A 317 3.74 -18.91 1.30
C ARG A 317 5.00 -19.73 1.01
N ILE A 318 5.43 -19.79 -0.25
CA ILE A 318 6.66 -20.49 -0.66
C ILE A 318 7.88 -19.64 -0.31
N PHE A 319 7.91 -18.38 -0.75
CA PHE A 319 9.15 -17.60 -0.76
C PHE A 319 9.39 -16.74 0.49
N TYR A 320 8.34 -16.41 1.27
CA TYR A 320 8.51 -15.55 2.45
C TYR A 320 8.53 -16.31 3.79
N ARG A 321 8.51 -17.64 3.77
CA ARG A 321 8.35 -18.42 4.99
C ARG A 321 9.65 -18.58 5.81
N THR A 322 10.78 -18.73 5.14
CA THR A 322 12.09 -18.93 5.78
C THR A 322 13.17 -18.12 5.08
N ASP A 323 14.28 -17.81 5.76
CA ASP A 323 15.39 -17.10 5.13
C ASP A 323 16.02 -17.90 4.00
N ALA A 324 16.06 -19.23 4.10
CA ALA A 324 16.48 -20.10 2.99
C ALA A 324 15.60 -19.92 1.73
N ALA A 325 14.29 -19.82 1.91
CA ALA A 325 13.37 -19.59 0.80
C ALA A 325 13.50 -18.16 0.23
N ARG A 326 13.74 -17.17 1.08
CA ARG A 326 13.99 -15.78 0.65
C ARG A 326 15.32 -15.67 -0.11
N GLU A 327 16.37 -16.37 0.35
CA GLU A 327 17.66 -16.45 -0.34
C GLU A 327 17.46 -17.04 -1.74
N ALA A 328 16.76 -18.17 -1.84
CA ALA A 328 16.42 -18.80 -3.11
C ALA A 328 15.60 -17.89 -4.03
N PHE A 329 14.67 -17.13 -3.47
CA PHE A 329 13.87 -16.17 -4.23
C PHE A 329 14.73 -15.07 -4.86
N VAL A 330 15.66 -14.48 -4.09
CA VAL A 330 16.57 -13.44 -4.60
C VAL A 330 17.54 -14.04 -5.62
N GLU A 331 18.03 -15.26 -5.39
CA GLU A 331 18.87 -15.96 -6.38
C GLU A 331 18.13 -16.17 -7.71
N MET A 332 16.85 -16.52 -7.66
CA MET A 332 16.02 -16.68 -8.87
C MET A 332 15.82 -15.35 -9.61
N CYS A 333 15.78 -14.22 -8.91
CA CYS A 333 15.68 -12.90 -9.51
C CYS A 333 16.94 -12.49 -10.32
N ASP A 334 18.02 -13.27 -10.28
CA ASP A 334 19.20 -13.11 -11.14
C ASP A 334 18.97 -13.63 -12.57
N ASP A 335 17.92 -14.42 -12.80
CA ASP A 335 17.55 -14.93 -14.12
C ASP A 335 16.70 -13.91 -14.89
N GLN A 336 17.16 -13.56 -16.10
CA GLN A 336 16.49 -12.57 -16.95
C GLN A 336 15.05 -12.95 -17.34
N ASP A 337 14.76 -14.25 -17.53
CA ASP A 337 13.39 -14.71 -17.82
C ASP A 337 12.47 -14.46 -16.62
N VAL A 338 12.98 -14.66 -15.38
CA VAL A 338 12.26 -14.36 -14.13
C VAL A 338 12.05 -12.86 -13.96
N GLN A 339 13.10 -12.06 -14.22
CA GLN A 339 13.03 -10.61 -14.18
C GLN A 339 11.97 -10.10 -15.15
N LYS A 340 12.03 -10.52 -16.41
CA LYS A 340 11.09 -10.11 -17.44
C LYS A 340 9.65 -10.50 -17.10
N LEU A 341 9.43 -11.73 -16.66
CA LEU A 341 8.10 -12.19 -16.21
C LEU A 341 7.54 -11.34 -15.07
N THR A 342 8.40 -11.03 -14.10
CA THR A 342 8.02 -10.23 -12.93
C THR A 342 7.66 -8.80 -13.34
N PHE A 343 8.47 -8.16 -14.18
CA PHE A 343 8.20 -6.80 -14.66
C PHE A 343 6.98 -6.75 -15.59
N ASP A 344 6.82 -7.68 -16.54
CA ASP A 344 5.63 -7.73 -17.40
C ASP A 344 4.36 -7.88 -16.55
N SER A 345 4.40 -8.73 -15.53
CA SER A 345 3.27 -8.90 -14.62
C SER A 345 2.99 -7.64 -13.79
N TYR A 346 4.04 -6.93 -13.37
CA TYR A 346 3.88 -5.71 -12.57
C TYR A 346 3.48 -4.51 -13.43
N LEU A 347 4.24 -4.19 -14.48
CA LEU A 347 4.06 -2.98 -15.29
C LEU A 347 2.75 -2.98 -16.08
N TYR A 348 2.35 -4.15 -16.59
CA TYR A 348 1.21 -4.27 -17.50
C TYR A 348 0.03 -5.05 -16.94
N LYS A 349 0.15 -5.59 -15.71
CA LYS A 349 -0.89 -6.42 -15.07
C LYS A 349 -1.40 -7.57 -15.94
N LYS A 350 -0.50 -8.11 -16.74
CA LYS A 350 -0.77 -9.26 -17.61
C LYS A 350 -0.37 -10.53 -16.86
N VAL A 351 -1.26 -11.52 -16.81
CA VAL A 351 -0.86 -12.86 -16.45
C VAL A 351 -0.08 -13.41 -17.64
N VAL A 352 1.24 -13.43 -17.54
CA VAL A 352 2.10 -13.96 -18.59
C VAL A 352 1.99 -15.48 -18.54
N MET A 353 1.37 -16.08 -19.56
CA MET A 353 1.37 -17.53 -19.76
C MET A 353 2.75 -17.94 -20.27
N MET A 354 3.53 -18.56 -19.41
CA MET A 354 4.84 -19.07 -19.77
C MET A 354 4.71 -20.27 -20.71
N ASN A 355 5.62 -20.37 -21.67
CA ASN A 355 5.81 -21.58 -22.48
C ASN A 355 6.08 -22.78 -21.54
N PRO A 356 5.53 -23.99 -21.82
CA PRO A 356 5.76 -25.18 -21.00
C PRO A 356 7.23 -25.46 -20.66
N TRP A 357 8.15 -25.24 -21.60
CA TRP A 357 9.57 -25.36 -21.38
C TRP A 357 10.14 -24.33 -20.39
N GLN A 358 9.68 -23.09 -20.45
CA GLN A 358 10.04 -22.07 -19.47
C GLN A 358 9.51 -22.43 -18.08
N GLN A 359 8.31 -23.00 -17.98
CA GLN A 359 7.74 -23.48 -16.71
C GLN A 359 8.60 -24.61 -16.11
N VAL A 360 9.01 -25.59 -16.92
CA VAL A 360 9.88 -26.69 -16.47
C VAL A 360 11.24 -26.15 -16.02
N LYS A 361 11.86 -25.27 -16.81
CA LYS A 361 13.16 -24.63 -16.49
C LYS A 361 13.05 -23.83 -15.19
N LEU A 362 12.00 -23.04 -15.02
CA LEU A 362 11.76 -22.25 -13.81
C LEU A 362 11.54 -23.15 -12.60
N THR A 363 10.74 -24.20 -12.72
CA THR A 363 10.49 -25.16 -11.63
C THR A 363 11.78 -25.85 -11.19
N ALA A 364 12.59 -26.32 -12.14
CA ALA A 364 13.88 -26.96 -11.85
C ALA A 364 14.86 -25.99 -11.17
N ARG A 365 14.93 -24.73 -11.64
CA ARG A 365 15.75 -23.69 -11.02
C ARG A 365 15.26 -23.34 -9.63
N THR A 366 13.93 -23.18 -9.44
CA THR A 366 13.30 -22.93 -8.12
C THR A 366 13.70 -24.01 -7.13
N LEU A 367 13.60 -25.27 -7.53
CA LEU A 367 13.99 -26.40 -6.67
C LEU A 367 15.48 -26.38 -6.36
N GLY A 368 16.33 -26.13 -7.36
CA GLY A 368 17.78 -25.96 -7.19
C GLY A 368 18.14 -24.81 -6.25
N SER A 369 17.49 -23.65 -6.41
CA SER A 369 17.70 -22.48 -5.56
C SER A 369 17.22 -22.71 -4.13
N LEU A 370 16.10 -23.39 -3.94
CA LEU A 370 15.60 -23.77 -2.59
C LEU A 370 16.60 -24.70 -1.87
N LEU A 371 17.17 -25.66 -2.59
CA LEU A 371 18.21 -26.54 -2.02
C LEU A 371 19.49 -25.78 -1.67
N ARG A 372 19.95 -24.86 -2.52
CA ARG A 372 21.10 -23.98 -2.24
C ARG A 372 20.81 -23.01 -1.13
N GLY A 373 19.63 -22.39 -1.11
CA GLY A 373 19.18 -21.47 -0.06
C GLY A 373 19.20 -22.11 1.32
N GLN A 374 18.85 -23.40 1.43
CA GLN A 374 19.00 -24.16 2.68
C GLN A 374 20.47 -24.30 3.12
N ALA A 375 21.40 -24.39 2.16
CA ALA A 375 22.83 -24.48 2.46
C ALA A 375 23.49 -23.12 2.77
N LEU A 376 22.93 -22.04 2.23
CA LEU A 376 23.48 -20.67 2.37
C LEU A 376 22.80 -19.88 3.49
N ALA A 377 21.64 -20.32 3.98
CA ALA A 377 20.96 -19.64 5.08
C ALA A 377 21.89 -19.61 6.30
N PRO A 378 22.40 -18.45 6.69
CA PRO A 378 23.36 -18.39 7.78
C PRO A 378 22.71 -18.85 9.07
N SER A 379 23.31 -19.82 9.73
CA SER A 379 23.12 -20.07 11.17
C SER A 379 23.70 -18.92 12.03
N THR A 380 24.05 -17.79 11.42
CA THR A 380 24.95 -16.75 11.95
C THR A 380 24.36 -15.36 12.01
N TYR A 381 23.03 -15.21 12.22
CA TYR A 381 22.53 -13.92 12.70
C TYR A 381 22.69 -13.74 14.23
N ASP A 382 23.63 -14.46 14.82
CA ASP A 382 23.92 -14.40 16.27
C ASP A 382 24.79 -13.21 16.69
N SER A 383 25.05 -12.23 15.84
CA SER A 383 25.79 -11.06 16.29
C SER A 383 25.57 -9.79 15.47
N VAL A 384 24.38 -9.19 15.59
CA VAL A 384 24.31 -7.73 15.43
C VAL A 384 24.63 -7.14 16.80
N PRO A 385 25.73 -6.39 16.96
CA PRO A 385 26.03 -5.77 18.24
C PRO A 385 24.91 -4.83 18.64
N SER A 386 24.37 -5.01 19.81
CA SER A 386 23.37 -4.15 20.46
C SER A 386 24.01 -2.84 20.97
N ALA A 387 24.72 -2.15 20.09
CA ALA A 387 25.39 -0.89 20.43
C ALA A 387 24.97 0.24 19.50
N VAL A 388 23.76 0.74 19.69
CA VAL A 388 23.50 2.16 19.36
C VAL A 388 22.80 2.77 20.56
N GLY A 389 23.45 3.81 21.11
CA GLY A 389 23.00 4.57 22.26
C GLY A 389 21.59 5.12 22.05
N ARG A 390 20.91 5.35 23.17
CA ARG A 390 19.65 6.07 23.25
C ARG A 390 19.79 7.41 22.54
N SER A 391 19.13 7.58 21.40
CA SER A 391 18.90 8.88 20.78
C SER A 391 17.57 8.84 20.05
N ASP A 392 16.73 9.82 20.25
CA ASP A 392 15.53 10.30 19.51
C ASP A 392 14.55 9.29 18.87
N GLY A 393 14.92 8.03 18.67
CA GLY A 393 14.06 6.98 18.15
C GLY A 393 12.89 6.57 19.06
N ASP A 394 12.98 6.80 20.37
CA ASP A 394 11.94 6.43 21.32
C ASP A 394 10.72 7.36 21.22
N PHE A 395 10.93 8.65 20.93
CA PHE A 395 9.85 9.63 20.80
C PHE A 395 9.01 9.36 19.53
N LEU A 396 9.66 9.15 18.39
CA LEU A 396 9.00 8.85 17.11
C LEU A 396 8.29 7.49 17.13
N ALA A 397 8.80 6.56 17.92
CA ALA A 397 8.17 5.24 18.08
C ALA A 397 6.87 5.30 18.89
N ASP A 398 6.75 6.24 19.83
CA ASP A 398 5.51 6.44 20.58
C ASP A 398 4.43 7.14 19.74
N GLU A 399 4.79 8.07 18.85
CA GLU A 399 3.86 8.64 17.87
C GLU A 399 3.34 7.57 16.88
N ALA A 400 4.21 6.69 16.39
CA ALA A 400 3.80 5.58 15.53
C ALA A 400 2.90 4.58 16.27
N ALA A 401 3.20 4.30 17.53
CA ALA A 401 2.36 3.46 18.39
C ALA A 401 0.98 4.07 18.63
N GLN A 402 0.91 5.39 18.82
CA GLN A 402 -0.34 6.13 18.92
C GLN A 402 -1.09 6.15 17.60
N ALA A 403 -0.40 6.31 16.45
CA ALA A 403 -0.99 6.24 15.13
C ALA A 403 -1.58 4.85 14.82
N ILE A 404 -0.87 3.77 15.14
CA ILE A 404 -1.37 2.40 15.02
C ILE A 404 -2.59 2.19 15.91
N LYS A 405 -2.52 2.62 17.19
CA LYS A 405 -3.60 2.48 18.15
C LYS A 405 -4.83 3.32 17.77
N ALA A 406 -4.61 4.53 17.24
CA ALA A 406 -5.68 5.39 16.74
C ALA A 406 -6.37 4.81 15.51
N GLN A 407 -5.61 4.21 14.58
CA GLN A 407 -6.14 3.58 13.38
C GLN A 407 -6.87 2.28 13.69
N THR A 408 -6.39 1.48 14.64
CA THR A 408 -7.06 0.22 15.04
C THR A 408 -8.27 0.46 15.93
N SER A 409 -8.30 1.55 16.71
CA SER A 409 -9.42 1.89 17.61
C SER A 409 -10.50 2.76 16.94
N GLY A 410 -10.31 3.22 15.71
CA GLY A 410 -11.23 4.12 15.01
C GLY A 410 -11.27 5.55 15.59
N ARG A 411 -10.35 5.92 16.49
CA ARG A 411 -10.19 7.27 16.99
C ARG A 411 -9.14 8.04 16.20
N ALA A 412 -9.44 9.29 15.84
CA ALA A 412 -8.46 10.20 15.25
C ALA A 412 -7.30 10.46 16.24
N PRO A 413 -6.04 10.53 15.79
CA PRO A 413 -4.93 10.88 16.65
C PRO A 413 -5.15 12.28 17.24
N LYS A 414 -4.99 12.42 18.55
CA LYS A 414 -4.84 13.75 19.18
C LYS A 414 -3.51 14.33 18.68
N GLN A 415 -3.56 15.45 17.97
CA GLN A 415 -2.36 16.22 17.69
C GLN A 415 -1.79 16.69 19.05
N GLY A 416 -0.51 16.42 19.27
CA GLY A 416 0.17 16.81 20.49
C GLY A 416 0.19 18.33 20.63
N GLU A 417 -0.27 18.81 21.78
CA GLU A 417 0.00 20.14 22.30
C GLU A 417 1.48 20.23 22.73
N ALA A 418 2.37 20.30 21.77
CA ALA A 418 3.78 20.58 22.02
C ALA A 418 4.26 21.56 20.96
N GLY A 419 4.16 22.85 21.24
CA GLY A 419 4.72 23.89 20.37
C GLY A 419 4.16 25.30 20.50
N ILE A 420 3.37 25.62 21.51
CA ILE A 420 2.77 26.98 21.64
C ILE A 420 3.15 27.72 22.97
N GLU A 421 4.03 27.19 23.79
CA GLU A 421 4.42 27.89 25.01
C GLU A 421 5.72 28.72 24.90
N GLU A 422 6.49 28.61 23.84
CA GLU A 422 7.76 29.32 23.71
C GLU A 422 7.68 30.68 22.97
N GLU A 423 6.56 31.01 22.33
CA GLU A 423 6.39 32.32 21.67
C GLU A 423 5.63 33.39 22.51
N ARG A 424 5.04 33.02 23.63
CA ARG A 424 4.34 33.98 24.49
C ARG A 424 5.21 34.69 25.54
N SER A 425 6.45 34.29 25.74
CA SER A 425 7.34 34.93 26.75
C SER A 425 8.24 36.04 26.18
N LYS A 426 8.18 36.34 24.87
CA LYS A 426 9.03 37.39 24.24
C LYS A 426 8.30 38.67 23.83
N VAL A 427 7.03 38.84 24.17
CA VAL A 427 6.26 40.06 23.81
C VAL A 427 5.86 40.93 25.02
N THR A 428 6.31 40.59 26.22
CA THR A 428 6.03 41.43 27.43
C THR A 428 7.29 42.01 28.11
N ALA A 429 8.37 42.24 27.34
CA ALA A 429 9.51 42.98 27.82
C ALA A 429 10.13 43.80 26.67
N SER A 430 9.46 44.89 26.29
CA SER A 430 10.03 46.13 25.75
C SER A 430 8.96 47.22 25.74
#